data_57667e045693797a3ea3222bd654a75c
#
_entry.id   57667e045693797a3ea3222bd654a75c
#
_cell.length_a   1.000
_cell.length_b   1.000
_cell.length_c   1.000
_cell.angle_alpha   90.00
_cell.angle_beta   90.00
_cell.angle_gamma   90.00
#
_symmetry.space_group_name_H-M   'P 1'
#
loop_
_entity.id
_entity.type
_entity.pdbx_description
1 polymer ?
#
loop_
_entity_poly.entity_id
_entity_poly.type
_entity_poly.pdbx_seq_one_letter_code
_entity_poly.pdbx_strand_id
1 'polypeptide(L)'
;MDREIWRGKDVGYIVKKKMNRSCRKNGMVSVNRWGFGSVNRAVKKGEGKEMDQEIKQRIETLKKEKDAVILAHYYVDGEVQEIADYVGDSYYLAELATTVPQKTIIFCGVSFMGESAKILSPEKTVIMADRSADCPMAHMVEVEKILEVRKEYPDVAVVCYVNSMAEIKAESDVCVTSSNALKIVKKLPNKDIFFIP
;
A
#
# COMPACT_ATOMS: atom_id res chain seq x y z
N MET A 1 33.06 -2.96 7.60
CA MET A 1 32.26 -1.73 7.46
C MET A 1 30.84 -2.09 7.87
N ASP A 2 30.64 -2.01 9.18
CA ASP A 2 29.54 -2.69 9.87
C ASP A 2 28.25 -1.90 9.73
N ARG A 3 27.29 -2.53 9.09
CA ARG A 3 25.88 -2.08 9.13
C ARG A 3 25.29 -2.72 10.37
N GLU A 4 25.18 -1.98 11.45
CA GLU A 4 24.34 -2.43 12.55
C GLU A 4 22.88 -2.37 12.08
N ILE A 5 22.38 -3.52 11.68
CA ILE A 5 20.94 -3.74 11.44
C ILE A 5 20.41 -4.31 12.75
N TRP A 6 19.69 -3.51 13.48
CA TRP A 6 18.97 -3.99 14.65
C TRP A 6 17.76 -4.82 14.18
N ARG A 7 17.79 -6.13 14.46
CA ARG A 7 16.64 -7.02 14.27
C ARG A 7 15.94 -7.17 15.61
N GLY A 8 14.96 -6.34 15.87
CA GLY A 8 13.98 -6.62 16.91
C GLY A 8 13.04 -7.75 16.46
N LYS A 9 12.42 -8.46 17.41
CA LYS A 9 11.43 -9.51 17.13
C LYS A 9 10.15 -8.94 16.49
N ASP A 10 9.99 -7.63 16.46
CA ASP A 10 8.88 -6.90 15.88
C ASP A 10 9.37 -6.15 14.64
N VAL A 11 8.69 -6.33 13.53
CA VAL A 11 9.15 -6.08 12.16
C VAL A 11 9.23 -4.59 11.82
N GLY A 12 10.22 -3.90 12.36
CA GLY A 12 10.64 -2.56 11.95
C GLY A 12 12.16 -2.47 11.90
N TYR A 13 12.71 -1.77 10.93
CA TYR A 13 14.16 -1.66 10.73
C TYR A 13 14.63 -0.24 11.01
N ILE A 14 15.52 -0.07 12.02
CA ILE A 14 16.26 1.18 12.20
C ILE A 14 17.48 1.15 11.30
N VAL A 15 17.51 2.03 10.32
CA VAL A 15 18.64 2.19 9.40
C VAL A 15 19.43 3.44 9.78
N LYS A 16 20.59 3.26 10.42
CA LYS A 16 21.51 4.37 10.68
C LYS A 16 22.17 4.85 9.39
N LYS A 17 21.94 6.09 9.04
CA LYS A 17 22.52 6.73 7.86
C LYS A 17 23.93 7.21 8.18
N LYS A 18 24.97 6.39 7.97
CA LYS A 18 26.35 6.86 7.99
C LYS A 18 26.60 7.76 6.76
N MET A 19 26.68 9.05 6.97
CA MET A 19 27.22 9.98 5.97
C MET A 19 28.73 9.70 5.81
N ASN A 20 29.09 8.92 4.80
CA ASN A 20 30.45 8.77 4.38
C ASN A 20 30.71 9.58 3.12
N ARG A 21 31.60 10.59 3.21
CA ARG A 21 32.00 11.50 2.10
C ARG A 21 32.77 10.82 0.95
N SER A 22 32.85 9.51 0.91
CA SER A 22 33.68 8.75 -0.03
C SER A 22 32.92 7.71 -0.85
N CYS A 23 31.84 8.10 -1.51
CA CYS A 23 31.25 7.23 -2.53
C CYS A 23 30.82 8.01 -3.77
N ARG A 24 31.77 8.78 -4.32
CA ARG A 24 31.79 9.08 -5.76
C ARG A 24 32.70 8.04 -6.39
N LYS A 25 32.15 7.00 -6.90
CA LYS A 25 32.55 6.16 -8.05
C LYS A 25 32.12 4.71 -7.79
N ASN A 26 31.45 4.19 -8.80
CA ASN A 26 31.18 2.80 -9.07
C ASN A 26 29.98 2.13 -8.43
N GLY A 27 28.98 1.88 -9.26
CA GLY A 27 28.48 0.54 -9.52
C GLY A 27 27.42 0.05 -8.56
N MET A 28 26.24 0.00 -9.09
CA MET A 28 25.26 -1.07 -8.91
C MET A 28 25.54 -1.99 -7.71
N VAL A 29 24.92 -1.73 -6.57
CA VAL A 29 24.76 -2.77 -5.57
C VAL A 29 23.48 -3.54 -5.93
N SER A 30 23.68 -4.68 -6.54
CA SER A 30 22.68 -5.71 -6.73
C SER A 30 22.12 -6.11 -5.37
N VAL A 31 20.88 -5.72 -5.09
CA VAL A 31 20.09 -6.31 -4.02
C VAL A 31 19.44 -7.57 -4.58
N ASN A 32 20.25 -8.58 -4.79
CA ASN A 32 19.76 -9.93 -5.04
C ASN A 32 19.60 -10.62 -3.70
N ARG A 33 18.39 -10.93 -3.34
CA ARG A 33 17.90 -12.15 -2.74
C ARG A 33 16.76 -11.96 -1.75
N TRP A 34 15.62 -11.51 -2.26
CA TRP A 34 14.37 -12.12 -1.88
C TRP A 34 13.85 -12.82 -3.13
N GLY A 35 13.83 -14.14 -3.07
CA GLY A 35 13.32 -14.96 -4.14
C GLY A 35 11.81 -14.78 -4.29
N PHE A 36 11.40 -13.70 -4.90
CA PHE A 36 10.13 -13.66 -5.61
C PHE A 36 10.35 -14.51 -6.85
N GLY A 37 10.14 -15.81 -6.68
CA GLY A 37 9.89 -16.69 -7.80
C GLY A 37 8.81 -15.98 -8.62
N SER A 38 9.11 -15.74 -9.86
CA SER A 38 8.17 -15.38 -10.89
C SER A 38 6.99 -16.36 -10.81
N VAL A 39 5.93 -15.95 -10.08
CA VAL A 39 4.67 -16.66 -10.14
C VAL A 39 3.99 -16.21 -11.41
N ASN A 40 4.54 -16.65 -12.55
CA ASN A 40 3.76 -16.92 -13.73
C ASN A 40 2.88 -18.15 -13.41
N ARG A 41 2.01 -17.98 -12.41
CA ARG A 41 0.86 -18.84 -12.31
C ARG A 41 -0.08 -18.32 -13.39
N ALA A 42 -0.01 -18.92 -14.58
CA ALA A 42 -1.12 -18.90 -15.51
C ALA A 42 -2.35 -19.15 -14.62
N VAL A 43 -3.17 -18.12 -14.46
CA VAL A 43 -4.49 -18.27 -13.88
C VAL A 43 -5.13 -19.34 -14.73
N LYS A 44 -5.18 -20.58 -14.23
CA LYS A 44 -6.08 -21.58 -14.78
C LYS A 44 -7.41 -20.84 -14.73
N LYS A 45 -8.00 -20.58 -15.91
CA LYS A 45 -9.43 -20.31 -16.01
C LYS A 45 -10.10 -21.44 -15.25
N GLY A 46 -10.32 -21.23 -13.96
CA GLY A 46 -11.28 -22.01 -13.21
C GLY A 46 -12.58 -21.81 -13.99
N GLU A 47 -13.36 -22.86 -14.07
CA GLU A 47 -14.74 -22.80 -14.55
C GLU A 47 -15.50 -21.84 -13.62
N GLY A 48 -15.24 -20.53 -13.77
CA GLY A 48 -15.97 -19.46 -13.12
C GLY A 48 -17.37 -19.52 -13.72
N LYS A 49 -18.38 -19.70 -12.88
CA LYS A 49 -19.74 -19.43 -13.29
C LYS A 49 -19.76 -18.03 -13.87
N GLU A 50 -20.13 -17.91 -15.13
CA GLU A 50 -20.33 -16.60 -15.77
C GLU A 50 -21.32 -15.82 -14.88
N MET A 51 -20.92 -14.62 -14.46
CA MET A 51 -21.75 -13.80 -13.58
C MET A 51 -23.09 -13.55 -14.27
N ASP A 52 -24.18 -13.76 -13.53
CA ASP A 52 -25.54 -13.62 -14.01
C ASP A 52 -25.74 -12.22 -14.65
N GLN A 53 -26.22 -12.18 -15.87
CA GLN A 53 -26.47 -10.95 -16.62
C GLN A 53 -27.42 -10.00 -15.89
N GLU A 54 -28.38 -10.54 -15.14
CA GLU A 54 -29.30 -9.77 -14.31
C GLU A 54 -28.54 -9.03 -13.20
N ILE A 55 -27.59 -9.72 -12.54
CA ILE A 55 -26.73 -9.12 -11.50
C ILE A 55 -25.88 -8.00 -12.11
N LYS A 56 -25.25 -8.21 -13.26
CA LYS A 56 -24.46 -7.18 -13.95
C LYS A 56 -25.29 -5.93 -14.27
N GLN A 57 -26.50 -6.13 -14.82
CA GLN A 57 -27.42 -5.03 -15.11
C GLN A 57 -27.85 -4.28 -13.86
N ARG A 58 -28.09 -4.99 -12.76
CA ARG A 58 -28.46 -4.40 -11.48
C ARG A 58 -27.34 -3.55 -10.91
N ILE A 59 -26.09 -4.04 -10.97
CA ILE A 59 -24.91 -3.29 -10.54
C ILE A 59 -24.78 -2.01 -11.36
N GLU A 60 -24.86 -2.06 -12.67
CA GLU A 60 -24.77 -0.88 -13.54
C GLU A 60 -25.87 0.16 -13.25
N THR A 61 -27.07 -0.30 -12.92
CA THR A 61 -28.17 0.57 -12.52
C THR A 61 -27.85 1.27 -11.19
N LEU A 62 -27.40 0.50 -10.18
CA LEU A 62 -27.05 1.03 -8.87
C LEU A 62 -25.86 2.01 -8.91
N LYS A 63 -24.88 1.76 -9.73
CA LYS A 63 -23.75 2.69 -9.94
C LYS A 63 -24.24 4.07 -10.38
N LYS A 64 -25.17 4.12 -11.32
CA LYS A 64 -25.79 5.38 -11.79
C LYS A 64 -26.66 6.05 -10.72
N GLU A 65 -27.52 5.27 -10.06
CA GLU A 65 -28.40 5.77 -8.99
C GLU A 65 -27.65 6.35 -7.79
N LYS A 66 -26.49 5.79 -7.47
CA LYS A 66 -25.69 6.14 -6.28
C LYS A 66 -24.51 7.06 -6.59
N ASP A 67 -24.35 7.50 -7.83
CA ASP A 67 -23.17 8.23 -8.27
C ASP A 67 -21.88 7.51 -7.83
N ALA A 68 -21.78 6.21 -8.18
CA ALA A 68 -20.76 5.32 -7.69
C ALA A 68 -19.83 4.83 -8.79
N VAL A 69 -18.58 4.62 -8.43
CA VAL A 69 -17.52 3.99 -9.25
C VAL A 69 -16.98 2.77 -8.52
N ILE A 70 -16.65 1.70 -9.24
CA ILE A 70 -16.04 0.50 -8.70
C ILE A 70 -14.55 0.49 -9.04
N LEU A 71 -13.71 0.49 -8.02
CA LEU A 71 -12.26 0.35 -8.12
C LEU A 71 -11.85 -1.03 -7.62
N ALA A 72 -11.20 -1.84 -8.45
CA ALA A 72 -10.83 -3.21 -8.11
C ALA A 72 -9.32 -3.42 -8.17
N HIS A 73 -8.76 -4.04 -7.14
CA HIS A 73 -7.38 -4.50 -7.17
C HIS A 73 -7.25 -5.71 -8.10
N TYR A 74 -6.16 -5.79 -8.86
CA TYR A 74 -5.96 -6.88 -9.83
C TYR A 74 -5.75 -8.28 -9.20
N TYR A 75 -5.79 -8.39 -7.86
CA TYR A 75 -5.78 -9.69 -7.14
C TYR A 75 -7.17 -10.21 -6.79
N VAL A 76 -8.24 -9.42 -6.99
CA VAL A 76 -9.60 -9.91 -6.78
C VAL A 76 -10.02 -10.85 -7.91
N ASP A 77 -11.08 -11.61 -7.69
CA ASP A 77 -11.60 -12.56 -8.66
C ASP A 77 -11.93 -11.88 -10.01
N GLY A 78 -11.76 -12.62 -11.10
CA GLY A 78 -11.98 -12.11 -12.46
C GLY A 78 -13.37 -11.54 -12.68
N GLU A 79 -14.40 -12.16 -12.10
CA GLU A 79 -15.78 -11.67 -12.16
C GLU A 79 -15.94 -10.27 -11.54
N VAL A 80 -15.21 -9.99 -10.46
CA VAL A 80 -15.20 -8.67 -9.81
C VAL A 80 -14.45 -7.65 -10.68
N GLN A 81 -13.35 -8.08 -11.32
CA GLN A 81 -12.61 -7.22 -12.25
C GLN A 81 -13.45 -6.85 -13.49
N GLU A 82 -14.30 -7.76 -13.96
CA GLU A 82 -15.17 -7.53 -15.13
C GLU A 82 -16.22 -6.44 -14.91
N ILE A 83 -16.70 -6.28 -13.66
CA ILE A 83 -17.71 -5.24 -13.33
C ILE A 83 -17.07 -3.95 -12.82
N ALA A 84 -15.76 -3.95 -12.60
CA ALA A 84 -15.06 -2.77 -12.13
C ALA A 84 -14.89 -1.74 -13.25
N ASP A 85 -15.00 -0.46 -12.91
CA ASP A 85 -14.70 0.62 -13.84
C ASP A 85 -13.21 0.76 -14.07
N TYR A 86 -12.41 0.46 -13.02
CA TYR A 86 -10.96 0.53 -13.08
C TYR A 86 -10.34 -0.62 -12.31
N VAL A 87 -9.29 -1.21 -12.87
CA VAL A 87 -8.52 -2.28 -12.26
C VAL A 87 -7.04 -1.85 -12.19
N GLY A 88 -6.40 -2.02 -11.03
CA GLY A 88 -5.02 -1.59 -10.87
C GLY A 88 -4.36 -2.04 -9.57
N ASP A 89 -3.16 -1.51 -9.32
CA ASP A 89 -2.46 -1.70 -8.06
C ASP A 89 -2.91 -0.69 -6.98
N SER A 90 -2.39 -0.86 -5.76
CA SER A 90 -2.76 -0.05 -4.60
C SER A 90 -2.51 1.45 -4.81
N TYR A 91 -1.38 1.81 -5.42
CA TYR A 91 -1.00 3.20 -5.62
C TYR A 91 -1.85 3.85 -6.70
N TYR A 92 -1.97 3.20 -7.86
CA TYR A 92 -2.77 3.66 -8.97
C TYR A 92 -4.24 3.91 -8.58
N LEU A 93 -4.84 2.96 -7.86
CA LEU A 93 -6.24 3.09 -7.43
C LEU A 93 -6.43 4.21 -6.39
N ALA A 94 -5.44 4.42 -5.50
CA ALA A 94 -5.48 5.51 -4.54
C ALA A 94 -5.37 6.89 -5.23
N GLU A 95 -4.50 7.02 -6.24
CA GLU A 95 -4.38 8.22 -7.06
C GLU A 95 -5.67 8.46 -7.87
N LEU A 96 -6.18 7.40 -8.51
CA LEU A 96 -7.41 7.47 -9.30
C LEU A 96 -8.62 7.91 -8.45
N ALA A 97 -8.71 7.47 -7.19
CA ALA A 97 -9.76 7.87 -6.27
C ALA A 97 -9.87 9.40 -6.13
N THR A 98 -8.76 10.14 -6.30
CA THR A 98 -8.77 11.61 -6.24
C THR A 98 -9.33 12.26 -7.50
N THR A 99 -9.30 11.58 -8.63
CA THR A 99 -9.61 12.16 -9.94
C THR A 99 -11.00 11.79 -10.47
N VAL A 100 -11.55 10.64 -10.05
CA VAL A 100 -12.89 10.21 -10.49
C VAL A 100 -13.96 11.20 -10.04
N PRO A 101 -14.94 11.55 -10.88
CA PRO A 101 -15.97 12.55 -10.55
C PRO A 101 -17.01 12.05 -9.55
N GLN A 102 -17.20 10.72 -9.43
CA GLN A 102 -18.21 10.13 -8.57
C GLN A 102 -17.96 10.41 -7.09
N LYS A 103 -19.05 10.58 -6.34
CA LYS A 103 -19.00 10.83 -4.90
C LYS A 103 -18.84 9.57 -4.07
N THR A 104 -19.22 8.43 -4.64
CA THR A 104 -19.16 7.12 -3.96
C THR A 104 -18.16 6.22 -4.66
N ILE A 105 -17.24 5.64 -3.91
CA ILE A 105 -16.26 4.67 -4.38
C ILE A 105 -16.58 3.32 -3.72
N ILE A 106 -16.85 2.30 -4.51
CA ILE A 106 -16.88 0.91 -4.07
C ILE A 106 -15.50 0.34 -4.28
N PHE A 107 -14.80 0.01 -3.21
CA PHE A 107 -13.43 -0.48 -3.26
C PHE A 107 -13.39 -2.00 -3.09
N CYS A 108 -13.00 -2.70 -4.14
CA CYS A 108 -12.79 -4.15 -4.16
C CYS A 108 -11.29 -4.44 -4.00
N GLY A 109 -10.87 -4.65 -2.76
CA GLY A 109 -9.49 -4.87 -2.36
C GLY A 109 -9.40 -4.99 -0.85
N VAL A 110 -8.19 -4.88 -0.30
CA VAL A 110 -7.96 -4.98 1.15
C VAL A 110 -8.13 -3.63 1.86
N SER A 111 -8.39 -3.67 3.17
CA SER A 111 -8.79 -2.53 4.01
C SER A 111 -7.90 -1.30 3.86
N PHE A 112 -6.58 -1.42 3.97
CA PHE A 112 -5.65 -0.28 3.88
C PHE A 112 -5.73 0.48 2.55
N MET A 113 -6.21 -0.15 1.48
CA MET A 113 -6.38 0.49 0.17
C MET A 113 -7.59 1.42 0.17
N GLY A 114 -8.71 0.97 0.75
CA GLY A 114 -9.88 1.82 0.95
C GLY A 114 -9.60 2.98 1.90
N GLU A 115 -8.85 2.74 2.97
CA GLU A 115 -8.37 3.81 3.86
C GLU A 115 -7.51 4.83 3.12
N SER A 116 -6.58 4.38 2.28
CA SER A 116 -5.73 5.27 1.47
C SER A 116 -6.58 6.13 0.52
N ALA A 117 -7.57 5.52 -0.15
CA ALA A 117 -8.50 6.25 -1.01
C ALA A 117 -9.30 7.29 -0.21
N LYS A 118 -9.73 6.95 1.01
CA LYS A 118 -10.48 7.87 1.89
C LYS A 118 -9.61 9.01 2.41
N ILE A 119 -8.35 8.73 2.79
CA ILE A 119 -7.39 9.75 3.24
C ILE A 119 -7.12 10.78 2.14
N LEU A 120 -6.96 10.32 0.90
CA LEU A 120 -6.68 11.19 -0.25
C LEU A 120 -7.92 11.88 -0.81
N SER A 121 -9.11 11.39 -0.50
CA SER A 121 -10.39 11.94 -0.96
C SER A 121 -11.40 12.02 0.20
N PRO A 122 -11.14 12.88 1.19
CA PRO A 122 -11.93 12.92 2.42
C PRO A 122 -13.41 13.31 2.20
N GLU A 123 -13.72 13.98 1.10
CA GLU A 123 -15.07 14.40 0.71
C GLU A 123 -15.89 13.23 0.13
N LYS A 124 -15.25 12.16 -0.34
CA LYS A 124 -15.93 11.02 -0.97
C LYS A 124 -16.34 9.96 0.06
N THR A 125 -17.39 9.23 -0.26
CA THR A 125 -17.78 8.04 0.48
C THR A 125 -17.03 6.83 -0.10
N VAL A 126 -16.21 6.17 0.71
CA VAL A 126 -15.51 4.94 0.33
C VAL A 126 -16.14 3.76 1.06
N ILE A 127 -16.60 2.77 0.31
CA ILE A 127 -17.24 1.56 0.82
C ILE A 127 -16.40 0.36 0.40
N MET A 128 -15.94 -0.43 1.37
CA MET A 128 -15.28 -1.70 1.10
C MET A 128 -16.32 -2.74 0.68
N ALA A 129 -16.10 -3.40 -0.46
CA ALA A 129 -16.98 -4.47 -0.94
C ALA A 129 -16.99 -5.67 0.01
N ASP A 130 -15.83 -5.96 0.61
CA ASP A 130 -15.67 -6.96 1.65
C ASP A 130 -14.90 -6.37 2.84
N ARG A 131 -15.53 -6.33 4.02
CA ARG A 131 -14.90 -5.82 5.25
C ARG A 131 -13.89 -6.78 5.85
N SER A 132 -13.95 -8.06 5.49
CA SER A 132 -13.00 -9.07 5.96
C SER A 132 -11.74 -9.14 5.12
N ALA A 133 -11.71 -8.47 3.96
CA ALA A 133 -10.55 -8.44 3.10
C ALA A 133 -9.43 -7.63 3.75
N ASP A 134 -8.37 -8.34 4.14
CA ASP A 134 -7.26 -7.77 4.87
C ASP A 134 -5.90 -8.30 4.38
N CYS A 135 -4.82 -7.62 4.80
CA CYS A 135 -3.47 -7.99 4.44
C CYS A 135 -2.60 -8.09 5.71
N PRO A 136 -2.05 -9.26 6.04
CA PRO A 136 -1.20 -9.40 7.22
C PRO A 136 -0.01 -8.42 7.26
N MET A 137 0.49 -7.99 6.10
CA MET A 137 1.57 -7.01 6.03
C MET A 137 1.17 -5.65 6.59
N ALA A 138 -0.11 -5.30 6.56
CA ALA A 138 -0.59 -4.02 7.07
C ALA A 138 -0.53 -3.92 8.60
N HIS A 139 -0.41 -5.06 9.29
CA HIS A 139 -0.40 -5.19 10.75
C HIS A 139 0.96 -5.59 11.33
N MET A 140 2.06 -5.36 10.61
CA MET A 140 3.40 -5.77 11.05
C MET A 140 3.98 -4.91 12.16
N VAL A 141 3.49 -3.69 12.35
CA VAL A 141 3.92 -2.74 13.37
C VAL A 141 2.68 -2.13 14.01
N GLU A 142 2.70 -1.96 15.32
CA GLU A 142 1.69 -1.25 16.09
C GLU A 142 2.13 0.19 16.38
N VAL A 143 1.19 1.09 16.64
CA VAL A 143 1.44 2.51 16.92
C VAL A 143 2.37 2.68 18.12
N GLU A 144 2.18 1.86 19.16
CA GLU A 144 2.98 1.87 20.38
C GLU A 144 4.47 1.72 20.07
N LYS A 145 4.81 0.86 19.09
CA LYS A 145 6.21 0.66 18.67
C LYS A 145 6.81 1.90 18.02
N ILE A 146 6.03 2.62 17.24
CA ILE A 146 6.47 3.89 16.66
C ILE A 146 6.76 4.91 17.77
N LEU A 147 5.86 5.01 18.76
CA LEU A 147 6.01 5.93 19.87
C LEU A 147 7.22 5.57 20.76
N GLU A 148 7.51 4.30 20.99
CA GLU A 148 8.71 3.84 21.67
C GLU A 148 9.99 4.26 20.93
N VAL A 149 10.03 4.01 19.61
CA VAL A 149 11.18 4.38 18.78
C VAL A 149 11.41 5.89 18.77
N ARG A 150 10.35 6.70 18.71
CA ARG A 150 10.46 8.17 18.78
C ARG A 150 10.98 8.66 20.13
N LYS A 151 10.70 7.96 21.25
CA LYS A 151 11.25 8.28 22.56
C LYS A 151 12.75 7.98 22.65
N GLU A 152 13.18 6.86 22.07
CA GLU A 152 14.57 6.44 22.05
C GLU A 152 15.43 7.24 21.06
N TYR A 153 14.83 7.59 19.91
CA TYR A 153 15.47 8.34 18.81
C TYR A 153 14.66 9.59 18.48
N PRO A 154 14.82 10.71 19.20
CA PRO A 154 13.95 11.88 19.02
C PRO A 154 13.99 12.52 17.61
N ASP A 155 15.07 12.31 16.85
CA ASP A 155 15.26 12.82 15.50
C ASP A 155 15.03 11.74 14.42
N VAL A 156 14.37 10.63 14.76
CA VAL A 156 14.08 9.56 13.81
C VAL A 156 13.00 9.96 12.81
N ALA A 157 13.21 9.68 11.53
CA ALA A 157 12.13 9.74 10.55
C ALA A 157 11.44 8.38 10.44
N VAL A 158 10.15 8.36 10.60
CA VAL A 158 9.30 7.17 10.42
C VAL A 158 8.81 7.12 8.99
N VAL A 159 9.21 6.10 8.28
CA VAL A 159 8.87 5.87 6.88
C VAL A 159 8.05 4.59 6.78
N CYS A 160 6.80 4.67 6.38
CA CYS A 160 5.96 3.49 6.22
C CYS A 160 5.71 3.16 4.75
N TYR A 161 5.56 1.88 4.46
CA TYR A 161 5.08 1.43 3.16
C TYR A 161 3.58 1.72 3.02
N VAL A 162 3.12 2.01 1.81
CA VAL A 162 1.72 2.35 1.54
C VAL A 162 0.73 1.25 1.97
N ASN A 163 1.20 0.02 2.12
CA ASN A 163 0.41 -1.13 2.58
C ASN A 163 0.26 -1.19 4.12
N SER A 164 0.31 -0.05 4.78
CA SER A 164 0.07 0.07 6.23
C SER A 164 -1.34 0.60 6.49
N MET A 165 -1.89 0.32 7.68
CA MET A 165 -3.17 0.86 8.13
C MET A 165 -3.10 2.39 8.34
N ALA A 166 -4.26 3.04 8.35
CA ALA A 166 -4.36 4.51 8.49
C ALA A 166 -3.70 5.03 9.76
N GLU A 167 -3.82 4.31 10.87
CA GLU A 167 -3.22 4.66 12.16
C GLU A 167 -1.68 4.71 12.11
N ILE A 168 -1.05 3.76 11.40
CA ILE A 168 0.40 3.73 11.18
C ILE A 168 0.82 4.90 10.28
N LYS A 169 0.02 5.20 9.24
CA LYS A 169 0.26 6.34 8.36
C LYS A 169 0.18 7.67 9.11
N ALA A 170 -0.74 7.79 10.07
CA ALA A 170 -0.91 9.00 10.88
C ALA A 170 0.31 9.29 11.76
N GLU A 171 0.99 8.25 12.24
CA GLU A 171 2.21 8.36 13.05
C GLU A 171 3.50 8.36 12.22
N SER A 172 3.40 8.29 10.90
CA SER A 172 4.55 8.28 10.00
C SER A 172 4.82 9.64 9.40
N ASP A 173 6.10 9.95 9.15
CA ASP A 173 6.51 11.22 8.51
C ASP A 173 6.32 11.16 6.99
N VAL A 174 6.38 9.97 6.41
CA VAL A 174 6.19 9.78 4.97
C VAL A 174 5.79 8.35 4.62
N CYS A 175 4.87 8.23 3.65
CA CYS A 175 4.49 6.96 3.04
C CYS A 175 5.25 6.76 1.73
N VAL A 176 5.69 5.52 1.47
CA VAL A 176 6.48 5.17 0.30
C VAL A 176 5.96 3.91 -0.39
N THR A 177 6.39 3.74 -1.62
CA THR A 177 6.24 2.49 -2.39
C THR A 177 7.61 1.91 -2.69
N SER A 178 7.70 0.67 -3.16
CA SER A 178 8.96 0.03 -3.56
C SER A 178 9.72 0.84 -4.62
N SER A 179 9.02 1.54 -5.51
CA SER A 179 9.63 2.32 -6.59
C SER A 179 10.28 3.63 -6.12
N ASN A 180 9.78 4.25 -5.03
CA ASN A 180 10.23 5.56 -4.59
C ASN A 180 10.94 5.59 -3.23
N ALA A 181 10.86 4.51 -2.43
CA ALA A 181 11.38 4.44 -1.07
C ALA A 181 12.85 4.90 -0.97
N LEU A 182 13.72 4.34 -1.81
CA LEU A 182 15.14 4.69 -1.80
C LEU A 182 15.39 6.17 -2.11
N LYS A 183 14.63 6.75 -3.05
CA LYS A 183 14.74 8.15 -3.45
C LYS A 183 14.31 9.08 -2.32
N ILE A 184 13.22 8.73 -1.63
CA ILE A 184 12.67 9.51 -0.52
C ILE A 184 13.61 9.43 0.69
N VAL A 185 13.98 8.23 1.13
CA VAL A 185 14.88 8.03 2.29
C VAL A 185 16.21 8.77 2.12
N LYS A 186 16.76 8.81 0.90
CA LYS A 186 18.00 9.57 0.61
C LYS A 186 17.84 11.08 0.79
N LYS A 187 16.64 11.62 0.63
CA LYS A 187 16.33 13.05 0.74
C LYS A 187 15.98 13.50 2.14
N LEU A 188 15.55 12.58 3.02
CA LEU A 188 15.24 12.93 4.40
C LEU A 188 16.47 13.46 5.12
N PRO A 189 16.37 14.56 5.91
CA PRO A 189 17.48 15.15 6.63
C PRO A 189 17.95 14.30 7.81
N ASN A 190 17.05 13.47 8.36
CA ASN A 190 17.25 12.67 9.56
C ASN A 190 18.39 11.66 9.39
N LYS A 191 19.15 11.42 10.46
CA LYS A 191 20.23 10.42 10.50
C LYS A 191 19.71 9.02 10.64
N ASP A 192 18.68 8.87 11.46
CA ASP A 192 18.06 7.60 11.79
C ASP A 192 16.70 7.51 11.08
N ILE A 193 16.43 6.36 10.49
CA ILE A 193 15.19 6.07 9.78
C ILE A 193 14.59 4.81 10.38
N PHE A 194 13.36 4.91 10.87
CA PHE A 194 12.54 3.75 11.21
C PHE A 194 11.69 3.41 10.01
N PHE A 195 12.02 2.32 9.34
CA PHE A 195 11.32 1.88 8.13
C PHE A 195 10.35 0.76 8.47
N ILE A 196 9.08 0.98 8.16
CA ILE A 196 7.97 0.03 8.30
C ILE A 196 7.67 -0.52 6.91
N PRO A 197 7.90 -1.83 6.66
CA PRO A 197 7.74 -2.46 5.34
C PRO A 197 6.28 -2.64 4.94
#